data_e2c1907e71a17f80e51bdfd3dbba153e
#
_entry.id   e2c1907e71a17f80e51bdfd3dbba153e
#
_cell.length_a   1.000
_cell.length_b   1.000
_cell.length_c   1.000
_cell.angle_alpha   90.00
_cell.angle_beta   90.00
_cell.angle_gamma   90.00
#
_symmetry.space_group_name_H-M   'P 1'
#
loop_
_entity.id
_entity.type
_entity.pdbx_description
1 polymer ?
#
loop_
_entity_poly.entity_id
_entity_poly.type
_entity_poly.pdbx_seq_one_letter_code
_entity_poly.pdbx_strand_id
1 'polypeptide(L)'
;MAQIKKPKYIFVVGGVISGVGKGVASSSIGKILQDRGLNVTAIKIDPYINVDAGTMNPTEHGEVFVLDDGDETDQDMGNYERFLNITLTRTNYMTTGRVYKSVIEKERNLEYGGKCVEVVPHVPLEIIDRITKATKDANADVTLIEIGGTIGEYQNVLFLEAARMLKIRNPKDVLFVMVSYLPVPSKVGEMKTKPTQYAVRTLNGSGIQPDIIIARSTVPLDEKRKEKIA
;
A
#
# COMPACT_ATOMS: atom_id res chain seq x y z
N MET A 1 -30.67 -5.97 15.13
CA MET A 1 -29.73 -6.42 14.11
C MET A 1 -28.52 -5.52 14.22
N ALA A 2 -27.34 -6.04 14.59
CA ALA A 2 -26.10 -5.26 14.58
C ALA A 2 -25.85 -4.80 13.14
N GLN A 3 -25.70 -3.50 12.92
CA GLN A 3 -25.27 -2.97 11.63
C GLN A 3 -23.92 -3.60 11.33
N ILE A 4 -23.82 -4.38 10.26
CA ILE A 4 -22.53 -4.87 9.74
C ILE A 4 -21.74 -3.62 9.35
N LYS A 5 -20.78 -3.27 10.18
CA LYS A 5 -19.92 -2.10 9.98
C LYS A 5 -19.06 -2.38 8.76
N LYS A 6 -19.21 -1.58 7.71
CA LYS A 6 -18.38 -1.72 6.50
C LYS A 6 -16.93 -1.47 6.86
N PRO A 7 -16.00 -2.35 6.46
CA PRO A 7 -14.58 -2.15 6.72
C PRO A 7 -14.06 -0.89 6.02
N LYS A 8 -13.02 -0.28 6.59
CA LYS A 8 -12.31 0.87 6.02
C LYS A 8 -10.97 0.44 5.48
N TYR A 9 -10.52 1.12 4.43
CA TYR A 9 -9.27 0.86 3.75
C TYR A 9 -8.40 2.10 3.76
N ILE A 10 -7.17 1.98 4.20
CA ILE A 10 -6.19 3.06 4.20
C ILE A 10 -5.02 2.65 3.32
N PHE A 11 -4.91 3.26 2.17
CA PHE A 11 -3.77 3.06 1.27
C PHE A 11 -2.64 4.00 1.64
N VAL A 12 -1.45 3.43 1.87
CA VAL A 12 -0.22 4.17 2.16
C VAL A 12 0.69 4.09 0.95
N VAL A 13 1.02 5.24 0.39
CA VAL A 13 1.86 5.37 -0.80
C VAL A 13 3.07 6.26 -0.52
N GLY A 14 4.17 6.03 -1.23
CA GLY A 14 5.40 6.80 -1.08
C GLY A 14 5.57 7.86 -2.14
N GLY A 15 6.00 9.05 -1.75
CA GLY A 15 6.37 10.12 -2.67
C GLY A 15 7.83 10.51 -2.54
N VAL A 16 8.44 10.95 -3.64
CA VAL A 16 9.79 11.52 -3.79
C VAL A 16 10.91 10.49 -3.82
N ILE A 17 11.07 9.67 -2.78
CA ILE A 17 12.17 8.69 -2.67
C ILE A 17 11.68 7.39 -2.04
N SER A 18 12.38 6.29 -2.35
CA SER A 18 12.24 5.02 -1.63
C SER A 18 12.76 5.17 -0.18
N GLY A 19 12.39 4.27 0.72
CA GLY A 19 12.84 4.33 2.12
C GLY A 19 12.30 5.53 2.91
N VAL A 20 11.26 6.22 2.42
CA VAL A 20 10.66 7.39 3.08
C VAL A 20 9.97 7.06 4.40
N GLY A 21 9.83 5.77 4.74
CA GLY A 21 9.26 5.28 6.00
C GLY A 21 7.76 4.99 5.92
N LYS A 22 7.29 4.45 4.80
CA LYS A 22 5.91 3.95 4.64
C LYS A 22 5.57 2.91 5.70
N GLY A 23 6.41 1.88 5.88
CA GLY A 23 6.18 0.80 6.85
C GLY A 23 6.03 1.30 8.28
N VAL A 24 6.88 2.24 8.70
CA VAL A 24 6.77 2.89 10.02
C VAL A 24 5.47 3.69 10.13
N ALA A 25 5.09 4.44 9.10
CA ALA A 25 3.85 5.21 9.10
C ALA A 25 2.62 4.28 9.15
N SER A 26 2.61 3.22 8.34
CA SER A 26 1.54 2.21 8.31
C SER A 26 1.39 1.53 9.68
N SER A 27 2.48 1.01 10.25
CA SER A 27 2.48 0.37 11.57
C SER A 27 1.99 1.32 12.68
N SER A 28 2.44 2.58 12.64
CA SER A 28 2.04 3.60 13.64
C SER A 28 0.56 3.95 13.53
N ILE A 29 0.03 4.14 12.31
CA ILE A 29 -1.39 4.37 12.07
C ILE A 29 -2.20 3.18 12.60
N GLY A 30 -1.77 1.97 12.27
CA GLY A 30 -2.44 0.75 12.71
C GLY A 30 -2.48 0.65 14.24
N LYS A 31 -1.36 0.91 14.90
CA LYS A 31 -1.28 0.88 16.37
C LYS A 31 -2.21 1.91 17.02
N ILE A 32 -2.22 3.14 16.51
CA ILE A 32 -3.11 4.20 17.00
C ILE A 32 -4.58 3.79 16.86
N LEU A 33 -4.95 3.13 15.76
CA LEU A 33 -6.32 2.66 15.52
C LEU A 33 -6.69 1.49 16.45
N GLN A 34 -5.77 0.55 16.69
CA GLN A 34 -5.96 -0.53 17.65
C GLN A 34 -6.15 0.00 19.08
N ASP A 35 -5.37 1.00 19.49
CA ASP A 35 -5.49 1.62 20.81
C ASP A 35 -6.83 2.37 20.98
N ARG A 36 -7.54 2.63 19.88
CA ARG A 36 -8.92 3.14 19.87
C ARG A 36 -9.98 2.04 19.79
N GLY A 37 -9.59 0.78 19.90
CA GLY A 37 -10.48 -0.38 19.95
C GLY A 37 -10.93 -0.90 18.60
N LEU A 38 -10.24 -0.54 17.50
CA LEU A 38 -10.52 -1.08 16.17
C LEU A 38 -9.71 -2.34 15.91
N ASN A 39 -10.33 -3.33 15.24
CA ASN A 39 -9.59 -4.47 14.71
C ASN A 39 -8.89 -4.08 13.41
N VAL A 40 -7.57 -4.19 13.38
CA VAL A 40 -6.74 -3.72 12.26
C VAL A 40 -5.94 -4.89 11.69
N THR A 41 -5.90 -4.98 10.36
CA THR A 41 -4.95 -5.83 9.64
C THR A 41 -4.12 -5.00 8.66
N ALA A 42 -3.00 -5.55 8.20
CA ALA A 42 -2.12 -4.90 7.24
C ALA A 42 -1.90 -5.77 6.01
N ILE A 43 -1.71 -5.14 4.87
CA ILE A 43 -1.34 -5.77 3.59
C ILE A 43 -0.12 -5.06 3.05
N LYS A 44 0.90 -5.82 2.65
CA LYS A 44 2.05 -5.34 1.90
C LYS A 44 1.89 -5.71 0.43
N ILE A 45 2.10 -4.73 -0.43
CA ILE A 45 2.14 -4.89 -1.88
C ILE A 45 3.54 -4.54 -2.35
N ASP A 46 4.25 -5.52 -2.92
CA ASP A 46 5.54 -5.30 -3.57
C ASP A 46 5.39 -5.45 -5.08
N PRO A 47 5.60 -4.40 -5.86
CA PRO A 47 5.30 -4.38 -7.29
C PRO A 47 6.40 -5.07 -8.13
N TYR A 48 6.89 -6.23 -7.69
CA TYR A 48 7.88 -7.04 -8.39
C TYR A 48 7.21 -8.19 -9.16
N ILE A 49 7.89 -8.65 -10.22
CA ILE A 49 7.46 -9.85 -10.99
C ILE A 49 7.77 -11.15 -10.24
N ASN A 50 8.65 -11.12 -9.25
CA ASN A 50 8.86 -12.28 -8.39
C ASN A 50 7.54 -12.70 -7.73
N VAL A 51 7.28 -14.01 -7.65
CA VAL A 51 6.03 -14.53 -7.05
C VAL A 51 6.02 -14.32 -5.53
N ASP A 52 7.18 -14.44 -4.90
CA ASP A 52 7.42 -14.22 -3.49
C ASP A 52 8.85 -13.68 -3.28
N ALA A 53 9.25 -13.48 -2.02
CA ALA A 53 10.56 -12.95 -1.69
C ALA A 53 11.66 -14.02 -1.65
N GLY A 54 11.33 -15.31 -1.69
CA GLY A 54 12.29 -16.41 -1.49
C GLY A 54 13.38 -16.55 -2.56
N THR A 55 13.13 -16.01 -3.75
CA THR A 55 14.12 -15.98 -4.85
C THR A 55 14.85 -14.66 -4.98
N MET A 56 14.56 -13.68 -4.12
CA MET A 56 15.19 -12.38 -4.18
C MET A 56 16.57 -12.38 -3.51
N ASN A 57 17.51 -11.62 -4.07
CA ASN A 57 18.82 -11.46 -3.47
C ASN A 57 18.74 -10.56 -2.22
N PRO A 58 19.13 -11.05 -1.03
CA PRO A 58 19.04 -10.26 0.21
C PRO A 58 19.85 -8.94 0.18
N THR A 59 20.93 -8.89 -0.62
CA THR A 59 21.73 -7.66 -0.76
C THR A 59 21.03 -6.57 -1.58
N GLU A 60 20.04 -6.93 -2.37
CA GLU A 60 19.26 -5.99 -3.20
C GLU A 60 17.94 -5.61 -2.56
N HIS A 61 17.30 -6.56 -1.89
CA HIS A 61 15.92 -6.40 -1.41
C HIS A 61 15.80 -6.39 0.13
N GLY A 62 16.80 -6.84 0.85
CA GLY A 62 16.74 -7.11 2.28
C GLY A 62 16.44 -8.57 2.60
N GLU A 63 16.37 -8.89 3.88
CA GLU A 63 16.14 -10.25 4.34
C GLU A 63 14.70 -10.70 4.12
N VAL A 64 14.51 -11.98 3.83
CA VAL A 64 13.20 -12.62 3.71
C VAL A 64 12.62 -12.86 5.09
N PHE A 65 11.36 -12.47 5.28
CA PHE A 65 10.58 -12.82 6.46
C PHE A 65 9.59 -13.94 6.12
N VAL A 66 9.65 -15.04 6.86
CA VAL A 66 8.76 -16.18 6.64
C VAL A 66 7.61 -16.13 7.64
N LEU A 67 6.38 -16.10 7.13
CA LEU A 67 5.17 -16.12 7.94
C LEU A 67 4.91 -17.51 8.53
N ASP A 68 4.06 -17.61 9.54
CA ASP A 68 3.70 -18.88 10.19
C ASP A 68 3.11 -19.93 9.21
N ASP A 69 2.49 -19.48 8.12
CA ASP A 69 1.97 -20.36 7.07
C ASP A 69 3.02 -20.75 5.99
N GLY A 70 4.28 -20.38 6.22
CA GLY A 70 5.40 -20.70 5.35
C GLY A 70 5.57 -19.77 4.15
N ASP A 71 4.81 -18.69 4.06
CA ASP A 71 4.93 -17.73 2.96
C ASP A 71 6.19 -16.86 3.12
N GLU A 72 6.99 -16.76 2.06
CA GLU A 72 8.24 -16.00 2.03
C GLU A 72 7.95 -14.56 1.58
N THR A 73 8.13 -13.61 2.48
CA THR A 73 7.68 -12.23 2.31
C THR A 73 8.78 -11.22 2.57
N ASP A 74 8.48 -9.95 2.31
CA ASP A 74 9.32 -8.82 2.68
C ASP A 74 9.39 -8.64 4.21
N GLN A 75 10.52 -8.12 4.69
CA GLN A 75 10.77 -7.85 6.11
C GLN A 75 9.72 -6.93 6.75
N ASP A 76 9.06 -6.07 5.98
CA ASP A 76 7.98 -5.20 6.48
C ASP A 76 6.82 -5.99 7.10
N MET A 77 6.59 -7.24 6.63
CA MET A 77 5.55 -8.10 7.21
C MET A 77 5.83 -8.43 8.68
N GLY A 78 7.09 -8.74 9.02
CA GLY A 78 7.51 -8.94 10.41
C GLY A 78 7.40 -7.66 11.24
N ASN A 79 7.61 -6.50 10.65
CA ASN A 79 7.38 -5.23 11.32
C ASN A 79 5.90 -5.03 11.65
N TYR A 80 4.98 -5.34 10.72
CA TYR A 80 3.53 -5.25 10.99
C TYR A 80 3.11 -6.22 12.10
N GLU A 81 3.53 -7.48 12.05
CA GLU A 81 3.23 -8.46 13.11
C GLU A 81 3.67 -7.96 14.47
N ARG A 82 4.90 -7.47 14.58
CA ARG A 82 5.47 -6.98 15.83
C ARG A 82 4.77 -5.72 16.35
N PHE A 83 4.53 -4.72 15.49
CA PHE A 83 3.92 -3.45 15.91
C PHE A 83 2.45 -3.59 16.25
N LEU A 84 1.73 -4.39 15.48
CA LEU A 84 0.29 -4.58 15.63
C LEU A 84 -0.06 -5.76 16.55
N ASN A 85 0.93 -6.58 16.93
CA ASN A 85 0.74 -7.80 17.72
C ASN A 85 -0.35 -8.70 17.11
N ILE A 86 -0.23 -8.98 15.82
CA ILE A 86 -1.13 -9.83 15.03
C ILE A 86 -0.33 -10.87 14.27
N THR A 87 -0.98 -11.97 13.90
CA THR A 87 -0.41 -12.93 12.96
C THR A 87 -0.94 -12.63 11.56
N LEU A 88 -0.05 -12.52 10.60
CA LEU A 88 -0.35 -12.31 9.18
C LEU A 88 -0.17 -13.64 8.42
N THR A 89 -0.81 -13.72 7.27
CA THR A 89 -0.78 -14.90 6.41
C THR A 89 -0.47 -14.49 4.97
N ARG A 90 -0.28 -15.45 4.09
CA ARG A 90 -0.08 -15.22 2.65
C ARG A 90 -1.14 -14.33 1.99
N THR A 91 -2.33 -14.20 2.59
CA THR A 91 -3.36 -13.30 2.08
C THR A 91 -3.03 -11.83 2.30
N ASN A 92 -2.10 -11.55 3.21
CA ASN A 92 -1.66 -10.21 3.58
C ASN A 92 -0.45 -9.72 2.76
N TYR A 93 0.12 -10.59 1.92
CA TYR A 93 1.27 -10.24 1.07
C TYR A 93 0.97 -10.51 -0.40
N MET A 94 1.24 -9.53 -1.25
CA MET A 94 1.09 -9.72 -2.69
C MET A 94 2.19 -9.03 -3.49
N THR A 95 2.59 -9.69 -4.57
CA THR A 95 3.50 -9.16 -5.58
C THR A 95 2.78 -9.08 -6.92
N THR A 96 3.31 -8.33 -7.86
CA THR A 96 2.81 -8.32 -9.26
C THR A 96 2.83 -9.74 -9.84
N GLY A 97 3.92 -10.49 -9.61
CA GLY A 97 4.05 -11.87 -10.10
C GLY A 97 2.97 -12.80 -9.54
N ARG A 98 2.69 -12.69 -8.24
CA ARG A 98 1.63 -13.48 -7.59
C ARG A 98 0.24 -13.15 -8.14
N VAL A 99 -0.04 -11.87 -8.38
CA VAL A 99 -1.32 -11.42 -8.96
C VAL A 99 -1.46 -11.91 -10.41
N TYR A 100 -0.43 -11.73 -11.24
CA TYR A 100 -0.46 -12.18 -12.63
C TYR A 100 -0.59 -13.70 -12.73
N LYS A 101 0.16 -14.46 -11.92
CA LYS A 101 0.06 -15.92 -11.86
C LYS A 101 -1.39 -16.34 -11.60
N SER A 102 -2.04 -15.74 -10.60
CA SER A 102 -3.44 -16.04 -10.28
C SER A 102 -4.39 -15.73 -11.44
N VAL A 103 -4.25 -14.57 -12.10
CA VAL A 103 -5.10 -14.20 -13.24
C VAL A 103 -4.90 -15.18 -14.40
N ILE A 104 -3.66 -15.56 -14.70
CA ILE A 104 -3.33 -16.52 -15.75
C ILE A 104 -3.88 -17.91 -15.43
N GLU A 105 -3.71 -18.39 -14.19
CA GLU A 105 -4.24 -19.69 -13.75
C GLU A 105 -5.77 -19.72 -13.86
N LYS A 106 -6.48 -18.67 -13.43
CA LYS A 106 -7.93 -18.53 -13.57
C LYS A 106 -8.36 -18.55 -15.04
N GLU A 107 -7.62 -17.87 -15.92
CA GLU A 107 -7.87 -17.93 -17.37
C GLU A 107 -7.72 -19.36 -17.91
N ARG A 108 -6.61 -20.03 -17.58
CA ARG A 108 -6.36 -21.42 -18.03
C ARG A 108 -7.40 -22.41 -17.52
N ASN A 109 -7.98 -22.15 -16.35
CA ASN A 109 -9.04 -22.94 -15.73
C ASN A 109 -10.46 -22.55 -16.21
N LEU A 110 -10.59 -21.66 -17.20
CA LEU A 110 -11.85 -21.16 -17.74
C LEU A 110 -12.75 -20.44 -16.70
N GLU A 111 -12.19 -19.93 -15.62
CA GLU A 111 -12.95 -19.21 -14.57
C GLU A 111 -13.56 -17.89 -15.09
N TYR A 112 -13.04 -17.34 -16.16
CA TYR A 112 -13.61 -16.19 -16.86
C TYR A 112 -14.63 -16.56 -17.96
N GLY A 113 -15.00 -17.85 -18.08
CA GLY A 113 -16.03 -18.32 -19.02
C GLY A 113 -15.66 -18.11 -20.50
N GLY A 114 -14.38 -18.20 -20.84
CA GLY A 114 -13.89 -18.04 -22.23
C GLY A 114 -13.86 -16.59 -22.73
N LYS A 115 -14.03 -15.60 -21.83
CA LYS A 115 -13.91 -14.18 -22.18
C LYS A 115 -12.45 -13.80 -22.44
N CYS A 116 -12.24 -12.75 -23.22
CA CYS A 116 -10.93 -12.12 -23.34
C CYS A 116 -10.52 -11.52 -21.99
N VAL A 117 -9.36 -11.93 -21.46
CA VAL A 117 -8.84 -11.47 -20.18
C VAL A 117 -7.78 -10.40 -20.46
N GLU A 118 -8.02 -9.18 -19.99
CA GLU A 118 -7.19 -8.02 -20.20
C GLU A 118 -6.50 -7.59 -18.91
N VAL A 119 -5.39 -6.89 -19.03
CA VAL A 119 -4.67 -6.37 -17.86
C VAL A 119 -5.60 -5.49 -17.02
N VAL A 120 -6.35 -4.58 -17.66
CA VAL A 120 -7.42 -3.82 -17.03
C VAL A 120 -8.75 -4.23 -17.69
N PRO A 121 -9.76 -4.69 -16.93
CA PRO A 121 -9.90 -4.56 -15.46
C PRO A 121 -9.44 -5.79 -14.65
N HIS A 122 -9.05 -6.91 -15.26
CA HIS A 122 -8.97 -8.20 -14.56
C HIS A 122 -7.87 -8.21 -13.47
N VAL A 123 -6.69 -7.61 -13.73
CA VAL A 123 -5.62 -7.54 -12.73
C VAL A 123 -6.00 -6.63 -11.54
N PRO A 124 -6.50 -5.39 -11.74
CA PRO A 124 -7.03 -4.58 -10.64
C PRO A 124 -8.16 -5.24 -9.85
N LEU A 125 -9.05 -6.00 -10.50
CA LEU A 125 -10.10 -6.74 -9.81
C LEU A 125 -9.54 -7.87 -8.94
N GLU A 126 -8.56 -8.63 -9.42
CA GLU A 126 -7.85 -9.63 -8.63
C GLU A 126 -7.19 -9.01 -7.38
N ILE A 127 -6.57 -7.82 -7.51
CA ILE A 127 -5.99 -7.08 -6.39
C ILE A 127 -7.06 -6.71 -5.37
N ILE A 128 -8.21 -6.19 -5.82
CA ILE A 128 -9.32 -5.82 -4.93
C ILE A 128 -9.88 -7.06 -4.22
N ASP A 129 -10.02 -8.17 -4.91
CA ASP A 129 -10.52 -9.42 -4.33
C ASP A 129 -9.58 -9.93 -3.23
N ARG A 130 -8.26 -9.86 -3.44
CA ARG A 130 -7.25 -10.21 -2.42
C ARG A 130 -7.32 -9.29 -1.21
N ILE A 131 -7.43 -7.97 -1.40
CA ILE A 131 -7.60 -7.00 -0.31
C ILE A 131 -8.87 -7.32 0.49
N THR A 132 -9.98 -7.56 -0.21
CA THR A 132 -11.27 -7.87 0.43
C THR A 132 -11.20 -9.19 1.19
N LYS A 133 -10.54 -10.20 0.63
CA LYS A 133 -10.33 -11.50 1.27
C LYS A 133 -9.51 -11.35 2.56
N ALA A 134 -8.36 -10.69 2.53
CA ALA A 134 -7.52 -10.48 3.71
C ALA A 134 -8.27 -9.71 4.81
N THR A 135 -9.05 -8.69 4.43
CA THR A 135 -9.91 -7.93 5.35
C THR A 135 -10.93 -8.83 6.04
N LYS A 136 -11.59 -9.70 5.28
CA LYS A 136 -12.60 -10.63 5.78
C LYS A 136 -11.97 -11.72 6.66
N ASP A 137 -10.87 -12.32 6.23
CA ASP A 137 -10.18 -13.39 6.96
C ASP A 137 -9.72 -12.88 8.35
N ALA A 138 -9.28 -11.63 8.44
CA ALA A 138 -8.91 -10.99 9.70
C ALA A 138 -10.11 -10.41 10.49
N ASN A 139 -11.33 -10.45 9.96
CA ASN A 139 -12.50 -9.76 10.52
C ASN A 139 -12.17 -8.28 10.88
N ALA A 140 -11.44 -7.60 10.03
CA ALA A 140 -10.88 -6.29 10.31
C ALA A 140 -11.91 -5.16 10.13
N ASP A 141 -11.91 -4.20 11.07
CA ASP A 141 -12.61 -2.92 10.92
C ASP A 141 -11.87 -2.00 9.96
N VAL A 142 -10.53 -2.08 9.98
CA VAL A 142 -9.64 -1.28 9.14
C VAL A 142 -8.54 -2.15 8.57
N THR A 143 -8.32 -2.03 7.26
CA THR A 143 -7.20 -2.65 6.55
C THR A 143 -6.23 -1.57 6.09
N LEU A 144 -4.99 -1.67 6.52
CA LEU A 144 -3.88 -0.85 6.02
C LEU A 144 -3.27 -1.53 4.80
N ILE A 145 -3.11 -0.82 3.70
CA ILE A 145 -2.54 -1.35 2.47
C ILE A 145 -1.33 -0.48 2.09
N GLU A 146 -0.14 -1.00 2.28
CA GLU A 146 1.07 -0.33 1.83
C GLU A 146 1.42 -0.73 0.41
N ILE A 147 1.51 0.26 -0.48
CA ILE A 147 1.99 0.05 -1.85
C ILE A 147 3.48 0.35 -1.90
N GLY A 148 4.27 -0.67 -2.25
CA GLY A 148 5.71 -0.56 -2.45
C GLY A 148 6.08 0.35 -3.61
N GLY A 149 7.35 0.75 -3.65
CA GLY A 149 7.86 1.70 -4.63
C GLY A 149 7.48 3.15 -4.35
N THR A 150 7.67 3.98 -5.34
CA THR A 150 7.45 5.44 -5.29
C THR A 150 6.43 5.84 -6.35
N ILE A 151 5.59 6.84 -6.06
CA ILE A 151 4.61 7.36 -7.03
C ILE A 151 5.32 7.80 -8.31
N GLY A 152 4.80 7.33 -9.45
CA GLY A 152 5.37 7.58 -10.78
C GLY A 152 6.14 6.39 -11.36
N GLU A 153 6.38 5.34 -10.59
CA GLU A 153 6.96 4.11 -11.11
C GLU A 153 5.92 3.27 -11.88
N TYR A 154 6.33 2.71 -13.02
CA TYR A 154 5.43 1.90 -13.86
C TYR A 154 4.87 0.67 -13.14
N GLN A 155 5.70 0.06 -12.29
CA GLN A 155 5.35 -1.20 -11.64
C GLN A 155 4.19 -1.08 -10.64
N ASN A 156 3.90 0.10 -10.10
CA ASN A 156 2.80 0.26 -9.15
C ASN A 156 1.49 0.76 -9.77
N VAL A 157 1.45 1.03 -11.08
CA VAL A 157 0.29 1.60 -11.77
C VAL A 157 -0.98 0.77 -11.58
N LEU A 158 -0.91 -0.56 -11.69
CA LEU A 158 -2.07 -1.44 -11.56
C LEU A 158 -2.60 -1.51 -10.12
N PHE A 159 -1.73 -1.38 -9.13
CA PHE A 159 -2.13 -1.30 -7.73
C PHE A 159 -2.81 0.03 -7.41
N LEU A 160 -2.31 1.13 -7.98
CA LEU A 160 -2.98 2.44 -7.89
C LEU A 160 -4.33 2.42 -8.59
N GLU A 161 -4.44 1.77 -9.76
CA GLU A 161 -5.73 1.61 -10.45
C GLU A 161 -6.72 0.81 -9.62
N ALA A 162 -6.30 -0.29 -8.99
CA ALA A 162 -7.14 -1.07 -8.07
C ALA A 162 -7.62 -0.21 -6.88
N ALA A 163 -6.71 0.58 -6.28
CA ALA A 163 -7.03 1.47 -5.18
C ALA A 163 -8.03 2.57 -5.60
N ARG A 164 -7.83 3.16 -6.79
CA ARG A 164 -8.76 4.13 -7.39
C ARG A 164 -10.14 3.53 -7.63
N MET A 165 -10.20 2.33 -8.21
CA MET A 165 -11.47 1.62 -8.44
C MET A 165 -12.20 1.33 -7.13
N LEU A 166 -11.46 0.93 -6.08
CA LEU A 166 -12.04 0.68 -4.76
C LEU A 166 -12.57 1.97 -4.13
N LYS A 167 -11.86 3.11 -4.26
CA LYS A 167 -12.31 4.43 -3.80
C LYS A 167 -13.57 4.89 -4.51
N ILE A 168 -13.67 4.71 -5.82
CA ILE A 168 -14.87 5.08 -6.59
C ILE A 168 -16.08 4.28 -6.14
N ARG A 169 -15.91 2.98 -5.89
CA ARG A 169 -17.00 2.11 -5.41
C ARG A 169 -17.39 2.40 -3.96
N ASN A 170 -16.45 2.84 -3.15
CA ASN A 170 -16.61 3.04 -1.70
C ASN A 170 -15.99 4.37 -1.24
N PRO A 171 -16.50 5.53 -1.69
CA PRO A 171 -15.83 6.82 -1.50
C PRO A 171 -15.67 7.23 -0.03
N LYS A 172 -16.54 6.74 0.86
CA LYS A 172 -16.50 7.03 2.31
C LYS A 172 -15.70 6.01 3.12
N ASP A 173 -15.21 4.94 2.47
CA ASP A 173 -14.59 3.81 3.15
C ASP A 173 -13.11 3.66 2.78
N VAL A 174 -12.58 4.52 1.91
CA VAL A 174 -11.19 4.48 1.46
C VAL A 174 -10.50 5.82 1.70
N LEU A 175 -9.32 5.79 2.30
CA LEU A 175 -8.43 6.93 2.49
C LEU A 175 -7.08 6.68 1.81
N PHE A 176 -6.47 7.76 1.32
CA PHE A 176 -5.10 7.76 0.80
C PHE A 176 -4.17 8.58 1.68
N VAL A 177 -3.14 7.94 2.19
CA VAL A 177 -2.07 8.57 2.96
C VAL A 177 -0.80 8.55 2.12
N MET A 178 -0.26 9.71 1.79
CA MET A 178 1.02 9.82 1.10
C MET A 178 2.12 10.17 2.09
N VAL A 179 3.10 9.29 2.23
CA VAL A 179 4.32 9.57 3.00
C VAL A 179 5.33 10.19 2.05
N SER A 180 5.72 11.42 2.29
CA SER A 180 6.57 12.19 1.39
C SER A 180 7.75 12.82 2.10
N TYR A 181 8.86 12.95 1.38
CA TYR A 181 10.08 13.56 1.88
C TYR A 181 10.19 15.03 1.46
N LEU A 182 10.52 15.89 2.42
CA LEU A 182 10.79 17.29 2.23
C LEU A 182 12.30 17.53 2.43
N PRO A 183 13.10 17.52 1.36
CA PRO A 183 14.54 17.67 1.47
C PRO A 183 14.95 19.07 1.96
N VAL A 184 15.99 19.09 2.79
CA VAL A 184 16.72 20.31 3.18
C VAL A 184 18.14 20.19 2.63
N PRO A 185 18.38 20.57 1.37
CA PRO A 185 19.72 20.46 0.77
C PRO A 185 20.73 21.31 1.54
N SER A 186 21.86 20.72 1.94
CA SER A 186 22.89 21.36 2.78
C SER A 186 23.42 22.67 2.19
N LYS A 187 23.60 22.73 0.87
CA LYS A 187 24.07 23.93 0.16
C LYS A 187 23.06 25.07 0.13
N VAL A 188 21.78 24.79 0.33
CA VAL A 188 20.70 25.78 0.25
C VAL A 188 20.19 26.14 1.63
N GLY A 189 20.28 25.21 2.61
CA GLY A 189 19.84 25.41 3.98
C GLY A 189 18.32 25.62 4.16
N GLU A 190 17.54 25.40 3.10
CA GLU A 190 16.10 25.66 3.07
C GLU A 190 15.33 24.41 2.63
N MET A 191 14.26 24.09 3.36
CA MET A 191 13.35 23.00 3.03
C MET A 191 12.64 23.26 1.69
N LYS A 192 12.61 22.23 0.82
CA LYS A 192 11.96 22.29 -0.49
C LYS A 192 10.67 21.47 -0.52
N THR A 193 9.58 22.12 -0.88
CA THR A 193 8.24 21.49 -1.00
C THR A 193 7.93 20.99 -2.41
N LYS A 194 8.62 21.47 -3.43
CA LYS A 194 8.36 21.09 -4.84
C LYS A 194 8.39 19.58 -5.10
N PRO A 195 9.34 18.79 -4.56
CA PRO A 195 9.32 17.34 -4.78
C PRO A 195 8.03 16.69 -4.32
N THR A 196 7.51 17.06 -3.15
CA THR A 196 6.21 16.60 -2.64
C THR A 196 5.06 17.05 -3.52
N GLN A 197 5.05 18.31 -3.97
CA GLN A 197 4.02 18.82 -4.91
C GLN A 197 4.01 18.04 -6.23
N TYR A 198 5.18 17.67 -6.75
CA TYR A 198 5.26 16.82 -7.95
C TYR A 198 4.76 15.41 -7.69
N ALA A 199 5.07 14.82 -6.54
CA ALA A 199 4.54 13.51 -6.17
C ALA A 199 3.01 13.54 -6.06
N VAL A 200 2.42 14.56 -5.41
CA VAL A 200 0.97 14.77 -5.36
C VAL A 200 0.38 14.90 -6.76
N ARG A 201 0.98 15.76 -7.61
CA ARG A 201 0.52 15.94 -8.98
C ARG A 201 0.55 14.63 -9.78
N THR A 202 1.59 13.83 -9.60
CA THR A 202 1.71 12.52 -10.26
C THR A 202 0.62 11.56 -9.79
N LEU A 203 0.34 11.53 -8.48
CA LEU A 203 -0.73 10.71 -7.91
C LEU A 203 -2.10 11.17 -8.42
N ASN A 204 -2.33 12.50 -8.51
CA ASN A 204 -3.54 13.07 -9.08
C ASN A 204 -3.72 12.68 -10.56
N GLY A 205 -2.62 12.59 -11.31
CA GLY A 205 -2.61 12.08 -12.69
C GLY A 205 -3.13 10.63 -12.81
N SER A 206 -3.03 9.85 -11.74
CA SER A 206 -3.61 8.51 -11.63
C SER A 206 -5.08 8.53 -11.14
N GLY A 207 -5.70 9.70 -11.01
CA GLY A 207 -7.07 9.86 -10.53
C GLY A 207 -7.23 9.67 -9.02
N ILE A 208 -6.15 9.83 -8.24
CA ILE A 208 -6.14 9.69 -6.78
C ILE A 208 -5.67 11.01 -6.15
N GLN A 209 -6.51 11.58 -5.30
CA GLN A 209 -6.13 12.67 -4.41
C GLN A 209 -5.71 12.10 -3.06
N PRO A 210 -4.51 12.43 -2.52
CA PRO A 210 -4.20 12.05 -1.15
C PRO A 210 -5.10 12.80 -0.17
N ASP A 211 -5.67 12.07 0.79
CA ASP A 211 -6.49 12.66 1.86
C ASP A 211 -5.58 13.21 2.98
N ILE A 212 -4.40 12.59 3.17
CA ILE A 212 -3.42 12.97 4.20
C ILE A 212 -2.02 12.90 3.60
N ILE A 213 -1.19 13.90 3.91
CA ILE A 213 0.24 13.90 3.59
C ILE A 213 1.05 13.86 4.88
N ILE A 214 1.83 12.78 5.07
CA ILE A 214 2.81 12.68 6.14
C ILE A 214 4.14 13.22 5.59
N ALA A 215 4.47 14.44 6.01
CA ALA A 215 5.66 15.13 5.57
C ALA A 215 6.86 14.76 6.46
N ARG A 216 7.86 14.09 5.90
CA ARG A 216 9.08 13.72 6.60
C ARG A 216 10.23 14.66 6.25
N SER A 217 10.87 15.21 7.27
CA SER A 217 12.00 16.11 7.12
C SER A 217 12.88 16.09 8.36
N THR A 218 14.11 16.60 8.22
CA THR A 218 15.06 16.78 9.34
C THR A 218 14.76 18.01 10.20
N VAL A 219 13.89 18.90 9.73
CA VAL A 219 13.46 20.11 10.46
C VAL A 219 11.94 20.22 10.45
N PRO A 220 11.34 20.91 11.44
CA PRO A 220 9.90 21.12 11.49
C PRO A 220 9.36 21.86 10.27
N LEU A 221 8.15 21.49 9.86
CA LEU A 221 7.42 22.14 8.78
C LEU A 221 6.74 23.41 9.30
N ASP A 222 7.03 24.57 8.71
CA ASP A 222 6.38 25.82 9.02
C ASP A 222 5.02 25.98 8.33
N GLU A 223 4.19 26.91 8.81
CA GLU A 223 2.83 27.14 8.29
C GLU A 223 2.83 27.51 6.79
N LYS A 224 3.75 28.40 6.36
CA LYS A 224 3.87 28.79 4.95
C LYS A 224 4.14 27.60 4.02
N ARG A 225 4.85 26.58 4.50
CA ARG A 225 5.13 25.37 3.72
C ARG A 225 3.98 24.37 3.80
N LYS A 226 3.25 24.31 4.92
CA LYS A 226 2.03 23.53 5.03
C LYS A 226 1.00 24.03 4.01
N GLU A 227 0.73 25.32 3.93
CA GLU A 227 -0.19 25.95 2.97
C GLU A 227 0.18 25.64 1.51
N LYS A 228 1.47 25.48 1.21
CA LYS A 228 1.93 25.13 -0.15
C LYS A 228 1.72 23.68 -0.54
N ILE A 229 1.52 22.80 0.44
CA ILE A 229 1.39 21.35 0.22
C ILE A 229 -0.07 20.94 0.31
N ALA A 230 -0.86 21.60 1.17
CA ALA A 230 -2.31 21.43 1.28
C ALA A 230 -3.04 21.89 0.02
#